data_298b75f6558b5c06396693f98ba552b6
#
_entry.id   298b75f6558b5c06396693f98ba552b6
#
_cell.length_a   1.000
_cell.length_b   1.000
_cell.length_c   1.000
_cell.angle_alpha   90.00
_cell.angle_beta   90.00
_cell.angle_gamma   90.00
#
_symmetry.space_group_name_H-M   'P 1'
#
loop_
_entity.id
_entity.type
_entity.pdbx_description
1 polymer ?
#
loop_
_entity_poly.entity_id
_entity_poly.type
_entity_poly.pdbx_seq_one_letter_code
_entity_poly.pdbx_strand_id
1 'polypeptide(L)'
;MTIQNKEQNEQIIAVLNYLKNLQSLLAKKNLNIKGDSENCKKFEDFRPIDKTMTVWDLKNPDDDVILSVEYPTRPRKPAVPETIKDWVTSAGENRKSLEVQNDDGTSEVLEWGDDPKRQATYDAWLKAVAAWREEVQRVKEIQKYFHTAQAIYSAVEGSGYQKELVLGTMIFENSPDTDSKTKICYPLLTRRLSMSMEVSVRNNPVITFTLDDESPAVFESLPILKAESDLSPRALQEFRKNFVGDDVNPLDTVSVGVDEQFKALPAHLGVQCRWADDPNSLPFDEDTEFCVYKKAYLIVRDKNTDLREEIDDYIDSLKEGRGEPPTHVRDIICGVEKKERAEESLPPDEALDRKLAETAGEDQRILLVKPANFEQLEIAREIRQDSAVVVQGPPGTGKTHTIVNLLSNFLAEGKRVLVTSASSHALTVLKEKMPASLQPLCNTMIEDKRDLEKTSTSLVTKLTELKESTLKRRITEAEEDRVEILNKLRQSRRALYEALEAEKCKYSDHPIAYNNEEYKLDELAQWLHENDDTADIIPGPVSGNVVPLDRRSDQVL
;
A
#
# COMPACT_ATOMS: atom_id res chain seq x y z
N MET A 1 -36.60 -14.46 10.12
CA MET A 1 -36.23 -13.70 8.90
C MET A 1 -37.46 -13.52 8.04
N THR A 2 -37.79 -12.30 7.63
CA THR A 2 -38.84 -12.03 6.64
C THR A 2 -38.44 -12.60 5.28
N ILE A 3 -39.41 -12.97 4.44
CA ILE A 3 -39.17 -13.52 3.08
C ILE A 3 -38.25 -12.58 2.28
N GLN A 4 -38.44 -11.28 2.40
CA GLN A 4 -37.66 -10.23 1.76
C GLN A 4 -36.16 -10.24 2.19
N ASN A 5 -35.87 -10.47 3.47
CA ASN A 5 -34.47 -10.58 3.95
C ASN A 5 -33.77 -11.82 3.38
N LYS A 6 -34.53 -12.88 3.08
CA LYS A 6 -33.96 -14.11 2.50
C LYS A 6 -33.55 -13.90 1.04
N GLU A 7 -34.39 -13.26 0.24
CA GLU A 7 -34.09 -12.91 -1.15
C GLU A 7 -32.87 -11.96 -1.25
N GLN A 8 -32.82 -10.96 -0.38
CA GLN A 8 -31.70 -10.04 -0.32
C GLN A 8 -30.39 -10.74 0.04
N ASN A 9 -30.41 -11.66 1.01
CA ASN A 9 -29.24 -12.44 1.36
C ASN A 9 -28.78 -13.35 0.21
N GLU A 10 -29.71 -13.94 -0.56
CA GLU A 10 -29.38 -14.74 -1.74
C GLU A 10 -28.68 -13.90 -2.83
N GLN A 11 -29.12 -12.66 -3.06
CA GLN A 11 -28.47 -11.74 -3.99
C GLN A 11 -27.04 -11.37 -3.52
N ILE A 12 -26.88 -11.08 -2.22
CA ILE A 12 -25.57 -10.77 -1.64
C ILE A 12 -24.63 -11.96 -1.77
N ILE A 13 -25.10 -13.18 -1.45
CA ILE A 13 -24.32 -14.42 -1.61
C ILE A 13 -23.92 -14.64 -3.07
N ALA A 14 -24.80 -14.34 -4.03
CA ALA A 14 -24.47 -14.44 -5.45
C ALA A 14 -23.33 -13.48 -5.85
N VAL A 15 -23.35 -12.23 -5.38
CA VAL A 15 -22.30 -11.25 -5.61
C VAL A 15 -20.98 -11.67 -4.96
N LEU A 16 -21.00 -12.16 -3.71
CA LEU A 16 -19.83 -12.65 -3.01
C LEU A 16 -19.19 -13.84 -3.75
N ASN A 17 -19.99 -14.80 -4.21
CA ASN A 17 -19.48 -15.91 -5.05
C ASN A 17 -18.88 -15.42 -6.37
N TYR A 18 -19.48 -14.41 -7.00
CA TYR A 18 -18.91 -13.79 -8.21
C TYR A 18 -17.54 -13.15 -7.92
N LEU A 19 -17.43 -12.36 -6.83
CA LEU A 19 -16.17 -11.74 -6.43
C LEU A 19 -15.09 -12.78 -6.12
N LYS A 20 -15.45 -13.86 -5.42
CA LYS A 20 -14.57 -14.99 -5.15
C LYS A 20 -14.04 -15.65 -6.45
N ASN A 21 -14.93 -15.90 -7.41
CA ASN A 21 -14.56 -16.46 -8.71
C ASN A 21 -13.69 -15.48 -9.51
N LEU A 22 -14.02 -14.20 -9.52
CA LEU A 22 -13.23 -13.15 -10.16
C LEU A 22 -11.83 -13.08 -9.57
N GLN A 23 -11.70 -13.11 -8.24
CA GLN A 23 -10.42 -13.11 -7.55
C GLN A 23 -9.56 -14.33 -7.94
N SER A 24 -10.17 -15.51 -8.09
CA SER A 24 -9.47 -16.72 -8.53
C SER A 24 -8.95 -16.61 -9.97
N LEU A 25 -9.66 -15.89 -10.84
CA LEU A 25 -9.24 -15.64 -12.23
C LEU A 25 -8.13 -14.59 -12.31
N LEU A 26 -8.21 -13.56 -11.47
CA LEU A 26 -7.24 -12.45 -11.45
C LEU A 26 -5.94 -12.82 -10.72
N ALA A 27 -5.97 -13.81 -9.81
CA ALA A 27 -4.80 -14.28 -9.07
C ALA A 27 -3.80 -14.99 -10.00
N LYS A 28 -2.97 -14.21 -10.68
CA LYS A 28 -1.79 -14.71 -11.41
C LYS A 28 -0.65 -14.96 -10.42
N LYS A 29 -0.77 -15.96 -9.54
CA LYS A 29 0.38 -16.38 -8.73
C LYS A 29 1.33 -17.19 -9.63
N ASN A 30 2.59 -16.77 -9.68
CA ASN A 30 3.65 -17.63 -10.19
C ASN A 30 3.87 -18.78 -9.19
N LEU A 31 3.36 -19.97 -9.53
CA LEU A 31 3.49 -21.15 -8.69
C LEU A 31 4.80 -21.93 -8.94
N ASN A 32 5.74 -21.36 -9.69
CA ASN A 32 7.01 -21.99 -9.99
C ASN A 32 8.19 -21.16 -9.46
N ILE A 33 8.57 -21.41 -8.21
CA ILE A 33 9.73 -20.75 -7.59
C ILE A 33 11.07 -21.11 -8.21
N LYS A 34 11.22 -22.27 -8.86
CA LYS A 34 12.45 -22.67 -9.54
C LYS A 34 12.73 -21.83 -10.79
N GLY A 35 11.70 -21.31 -11.43
CA GLY A 35 11.80 -20.42 -12.58
C GLY A 35 12.06 -18.96 -12.23
N ASP A 36 11.94 -18.57 -10.97
CA ASP A 36 12.04 -17.19 -10.50
C ASP A 36 13.25 -16.99 -9.57
N SER A 37 14.45 -17.03 -10.16
CA SER A 37 15.70 -16.88 -9.39
C SER A 37 15.92 -15.45 -8.86
N GLU A 38 15.17 -14.47 -9.34
CA GLU A 38 15.25 -13.08 -8.88
C GLU A 38 14.52 -12.91 -7.55
N ASN A 39 13.30 -13.41 -7.46
CA ASN A 39 12.44 -13.26 -6.27
C ASN A 39 12.53 -14.44 -5.29
N CYS A 40 13.14 -15.55 -5.67
CA CYS A 40 13.24 -16.75 -4.84
C CYS A 40 14.70 -17.14 -4.59
N LYS A 41 15.08 -17.26 -3.31
CA LYS A 41 16.42 -17.68 -2.89
C LYS A 41 16.33 -18.91 -2.00
N LYS A 42 17.17 -19.91 -2.24
CA LYS A 42 17.26 -21.08 -1.36
C LYS A 42 17.85 -20.63 -0.03
N PHE A 43 17.20 -21.01 1.07
CA PHE A 43 17.72 -20.67 2.40
C PHE A 43 19.06 -21.34 2.69
N GLU A 44 19.27 -22.56 2.21
CA GLU A 44 20.53 -23.31 2.36
C GLU A 44 21.76 -22.66 1.71
N ASP A 45 21.55 -21.71 0.77
CA ASP A 45 22.64 -20.96 0.13
C ASP A 45 23.25 -19.93 1.10
N PHE A 46 22.54 -19.54 2.17
CA PHE A 46 23.05 -18.65 3.20
C PHE A 46 23.75 -19.48 4.29
N ARG A 47 25.06 -19.35 4.40
CA ARG A 47 25.85 -20.08 5.41
C ARG A 47 26.59 -19.07 6.30
N PRO A 48 26.57 -19.25 7.63
CA PRO A 48 27.30 -18.37 8.51
C PRO A 48 28.80 -18.49 8.22
N ILE A 49 29.43 -17.35 7.91
CA ILE A 49 30.87 -17.28 7.58
C ILE A 49 31.65 -16.81 8.81
N ASP A 50 31.17 -15.80 9.50
CA ASP A 50 31.75 -15.26 10.71
C ASP A 50 30.69 -14.60 11.62
N LYS A 51 31.13 -13.87 12.65
CA LYS A 51 30.26 -13.23 13.65
C LYS A 51 29.46 -12.02 13.11
N THR A 52 29.71 -11.58 11.88
CA THR A 52 28.97 -10.48 11.23
C THR A 52 27.75 -10.99 10.48
N MET A 53 27.55 -12.30 10.47
CA MET A 53 26.43 -12.96 9.83
C MET A 53 25.80 -13.97 10.78
N THR A 54 24.50 -13.79 11.01
CA THR A 54 23.65 -14.75 11.74
C THR A 54 22.72 -15.41 10.73
N VAL A 55 22.69 -16.73 10.74
CA VAL A 55 21.72 -17.54 9.99
C VAL A 55 21.06 -18.47 11.00
N TRP A 56 19.74 -18.53 10.98
CA TRP A 56 18.98 -19.38 11.89
C TRP A 56 19.50 -20.83 11.89
N ASP A 57 19.67 -21.44 13.07
CA ASP A 57 20.14 -22.80 13.26
C ASP A 57 19.30 -23.49 14.34
N LEU A 58 19.02 -24.76 14.17
CA LEU A 58 18.34 -25.64 15.14
C LEU A 58 18.96 -25.65 16.57
N LYS A 59 20.18 -25.13 16.73
CA LYS A 59 20.83 -25.00 18.05
C LYS A 59 20.22 -23.91 18.93
N ASN A 60 19.58 -22.90 18.29
CA ASN A 60 18.87 -21.82 18.96
C ASN A 60 17.47 -21.68 18.34
N PRO A 61 16.55 -22.62 18.60
CA PRO A 61 15.24 -22.64 17.97
C PRO A 61 14.35 -21.45 18.38
N ASP A 62 14.62 -20.85 19.55
CA ASP A 62 13.87 -19.71 20.09
C ASP A 62 14.32 -18.35 19.50
N ASP A 63 15.27 -18.33 18.58
CA ASP A 63 15.74 -17.11 17.93
C ASP A 63 14.83 -16.76 16.74
N ASP A 64 14.15 -15.61 16.83
CA ASP A 64 13.28 -15.09 15.77
C ASP A 64 14.07 -14.59 14.56
N VAL A 65 15.40 -14.43 14.69
CA VAL A 65 16.28 -13.97 13.62
C VAL A 65 16.53 -15.11 12.62
N ILE A 66 15.98 -14.95 11.43
CA ILE A 66 16.18 -15.91 10.33
C ILE A 66 17.50 -15.66 9.60
N LEU A 67 17.79 -14.40 9.32
CA LEU A 67 19.02 -13.98 8.66
C LEU A 67 19.40 -12.58 9.13
N SER A 68 20.65 -12.38 9.54
CA SER A 68 21.23 -11.05 9.75
C SER A 68 22.60 -10.96 9.11
N VAL A 69 22.83 -9.91 8.33
CA VAL A 69 24.10 -9.70 7.61
C VAL A 69 24.55 -8.26 7.79
N GLU A 70 25.73 -8.08 8.40
CA GLU A 70 26.42 -6.79 8.48
C GLU A 70 27.30 -6.59 7.25
N TYR A 71 27.31 -5.40 6.65
CA TYR A 71 28.24 -5.08 5.54
C TYR A 71 29.67 -5.09 6.06
N PRO A 72 30.56 -5.96 5.55
CA PRO A 72 31.89 -6.13 6.11
C PRO A 72 32.82 -4.99 5.71
N THR A 73 33.66 -4.57 6.66
CA THR A 73 34.73 -3.62 6.37
C THR A 73 35.85 -4.28 5.55
N ARG A 74 36.27 -3.64 4.48
CA ARG A 74 37.35 -4.18 3.62
C ARG A 74 38.68 -4.19 4.37
N PRO A 75 39.36 -5.34 4.49
CA PRO A 75 40.67 -5.43 5.17
C PRO A 75 41.76 -4.67 4.38
N ARG A 76 42.58 -3.96 5.11
CA ARG A 76 43.71 -3.22 4.51
C ARG A 76 44.83 -4.19 4.13
N LYS A 77 45.38 -4.02 2.93
CA LYS A 77 46.55 -4.79 2.49
C LYS A 77 47.71 -4.51 3.43
N PRO A 78 48.45 -5.53 3.91
CA PRO A 78 49.67 -5.33 4.70
C PRO A 78 50.69 -4.48 3.92
N ALA A 79 51.16 -3.40 4.53
CA ALA A 79 52.19 -2.59 3.97
C ALA A 79 53.51 -3.40 3.91
N VAL A 80 54.31 -3.16 2.89
CA VAL A 80 55.66 -3.72 2.82
C VAL A 80 56.50 -3.09 3.96
N PRO A 81 57.12 -3.88 4.83
CA PRO A 81 57.99 -3.35 5.90
C PRO A 81 59.07 -2.44 5.34
N GLU A 82 59.35 -1.32 5.99
CA GLU A 82 60.34 -0.31 5.53
C GLU A 82 61.72 -0.93 5.28
N THR A 83 62.13 -1.94 6.07
CA THR A 83 63.42 -2.64 5.93
C THR A 83 63.58 -3.40 4.61
N ILE A 84 62.51 -3.71 3.91
CA ILE A 84 62.51 -4.48 2.65
C ILE A 84 61.78 -3.74 1.53
N LYS A 85 61.35 -2.50 1.74
CA LYS A 85 60.47 -1.75 0.84
C LYS A 85 61.06 -1.59 -0.56
N ASP A 86 62.31 -1.21 -0.64
CA ASP A 86 63.02 -0.99 -1.92
C ASP A 86 63.39 -2.30 -2.63
N TRP A 87 63.38 -3.38 -1.87
CA TRP A 87 63.68 -4.73 -2.32
C TRP A 87 62.47 -5.49 -2.88
N VAL A 88 61.28 -5.01 -2.64
CA VAL A 88 60.03 -5.68 -3.08
C VAL A 88 59.46 -4.94 -4.28
N THR A 89 59.22 -5.66 -5.37
CA THR A 89 58.59 -5.12 -6.58
C THR A 89 57.12 -4.80 -6.37
N SER A 90 56.50 -4.03 -7.25
CA SER A 90 55.02 -3.79 -7.24
C SER A 90 54.21 -5.08 -7.35
N ALA A 91 54.77 -6.13 -7.97
CA ALA A 91 54.17 -7.47 -8.04
C ALA A 91 54.31 -8.26 -6.72
N GLY A 92 55.14 -7.79 -5.77
CA GLY A 92 55.37 -8.45 -4.49
C GLY A 92 56.52 -9.46 -4.51
N GLU A 93 57.33 -9.46 -5.53
CA GLU A 93 58.51 -10.31 -5.67
C GLU A 93 59.75 -9.61 -5.11
N ASN A 94 60.70 -10.37 -4.54
CA ASN A 94 61.94 -9.82 -4.06
C ASN A 94 62.94 -9.59 -5.23
N ARG A 95 63.63 -8.46 -5.22
CA ARG A 95 64.74 -8.17 -6.13
C ARG A 95 66.01 -8.89 -5.64
N LYS A 96 66.77 -9.43 -6.54
CA LYS A 96 68.01 -10.13 -6.19
C LYS A 96 69.16 -9.15 -5.85
N SER A 97 69.14 -7.98 -6.47
CA SER A 97 70.12 -6.92 -6.24
C SER A 97 69.47 -5.53 -6.33
N LEU A 98 70.04 -4.55 -5.63
CA LEU A 98 69.61 -3.16 -5.64
C LEU A 98 70.79 -2.28 -5.79
N GLU A 99 70.79 -1.36 -6.77
CA GLU A 99 71.82 -0.37 -6.95
C GLU A 99 71.47 0.88 -6.13
N VAL A 100 72.33 1.23 -5.19
CA VAL A 100 72.20 2.39 -4.31
C VAL A 100 73.26 3.39 -4.64
N GLN A 101 72.92 4.65 -4.89
CA GLN A 101 73.86 5.75 -5.04
C GLN A 101 74.22 6.29 -3.65
N ASN A 102 75.50 6.33 -3.37
CA ASN A 102 76.07 6.93 -2.16
C ASN A 102 76.10 8.45 -2.30
N ASP A 103 76.22 9.18 -1.19
CA ASP A 103 76.31 10.64 -1.14
C ASP A 103 77.54 11.21 -1.87
N ASP A 104 78.60 10.37 -2.15
CA ASP A 104 79.81 10.70 -2.90
C ASP A 104 79.63 10.46 -4.41
N GLY A 105 78.49 10.06 -4.91
CA GLY A 105 78.21 9.80 -6.34
C GLY A 105 78.65 8.43 -6.84
N THR A 106 79.13 7.54 -5.98
CA THR A 106 79.48 6.15 -6.33
C THR A 106 78.23 5.27 -6.21
N SER A 107 78.06 4.30 -7.14
CA SER A 107 77.01 3.30 -7.08
C SER A 107 77.51 2.04 -6.40
N GLU A 108 76.84 1.55 -5.39
CA GLU A 108 77.08 0.27 -4.75
C GLU A 108 75.93 -0.69 -5.08
N VAL A 109 76.26 -1.93 -5.46
CA VAL A 109 75.28 -2.97 -5.71
C VAL A 109 75.19 -3.84 -4.47
N LEU A 110 74.01 -3.70 -3.77
CA LEU A 110 73.71 -4.55 -2.64
C LEU A 110 72.96 -5.83 -3.12
N GLU A 111 73.36 -6.97 -2.56
CA GLU A 111 72.67 -8.24 -2.86
C GLU A 111 71.60 -8.57 -1.78
N TRP A 112 70.52 -9.28 -2.18
CA TRP A 112 69.50 -9.69 -1.27
C TRP A 112 70.04 -10.52 -0.10
N GLY A 113 71.04 -11.37 -0.37
CA GLY A 113 71.61 -12.29 0.60
C GLY A 113 72.52 -11.66 1.66
N ASP A 114 72.91 -10.39 1.52
CA ASP A 114 73.85 -9.72 2.43
C ASP A 114 73.29 -9.53 3.84
N ASP A 115 71.96 -9.52 3.99
CA ASP A 115 71.27 -9.45 5.29
C ASP A 115 70.28 -10.60 5.46
N PRO A 116 70.57 -11.61 6.31
CA PRO A 116 69.72 -12.75 6.56
C PRO A 116 68.37 -12.37 7.19
N LYS A 117 68.24 -11.19 7.82
CA LYS A 117 66.98 -10.70 8.38
C LYS A 117 65.99 -10.30 7.29
N ARG A 118 66.43 -9.91 6.10
CA ARG A 118 65.56 -9.55 4.98
C ARG A 118 64.67 -10.71 4.57
N GLN A 119 65.23 -11.92 4.45
CA GLN A 119 64.48 -13.11 4.07
C GLN A 119 63.41 -13.43 5.12
N ALA A 120 63.75 -13.40 6.39
CA ALA A 120 62.78 -13.66 7.48
C ALA A 120 61.62 -12.62 7.50
N THR A 121 61.97 -11.32 7.27
CA THR A 121 60.95 -10.25 7.20
C THR A 121 60.06 -10.41 5.97
N TYR A 122 60.64 -10.77 4.82
CA TYR A 122 59.88 -11.02 3.59
C TYR A 122 58.91 -12.21 3.73
N ASP A 123 59.40 -13.31 4.31
CA ASP A 123 58.56 -14.50 4.55
C ASP A 123 57.42 -14.19 5.52
N ALA A 124 57.68 -13.38 6.57
CA ALA A 124 56.64 -12.93 7.49
C ALA A 124 55.61 -12.04 6.79
N TRP A 125 56.07 -11.11 5.92
CA TRP A 125 55.17 -10.29 5.14
C TRP A 125 54.36 -11.10 4.13
N LEU A 126 54.96 -12.08 3.44
CA LEU A 126 54.24 -12.99 2.54
C LEU A 126 53.14 -13.79 3.28
N LYS A 127 53.40 -14.26 4.51
CA LYS A 127 52.40 -14.89 5.34
C LYS A 127 51.24 -13.93 5.68
N ALA A 128 51.56 -12.67 6.03
CA ALA A 128 50.56 -11.66 6.28
C ALA A 128 49.70 -11.34 5.04
N VAL A 129 50.34 -11.29 3.85
CA VAL A 129 49.65 -11.09 2.56
C VAL A 129 48.77 -12.29 2.21
N ALA A 130 49.21 -13.52 2.50
CA ALA A 130 48.40 -14.72 2.31
C ALA A 130 47.17 -14.69 3.20
N ALA A 131 47.32 -14.43 4.49
CA ALA A 131 46.20 -14.29 5.44
C ALA A 131 45.27 -13.13 5.03
N TRP A 132 45.78 -12.02 4.55
CA TRP A 132 44.98 -10.91 4.00
C TRP A 132 44.19 -11.35 2.76
N ARG A 133 44.75 -12.18 1.87
CA ARG A 133 44.02 -12.68 0.70
C ARG A 133 42.87 -13.57 1.09
N GLU A 134 43.04 -14.45 2.09
CA GLU A 134 41.98 -15.29 2.63
C GLU A 134 40.87 -14.44 3.24
N GLU A 135 41.25 -13.41 4.01
CA GLU A 135 40.30 -12.49 4.61
C GLU A 135 39.52 -11.66 3.55
N VAL A 136 40.21 -11.20 2.50
CA VAL A 136 39.54 -10.53 1.36
C VAL A 136 38.54 -11.45 0.67
N GLN A 137 38.86 -12.74 0.53
CA GLN A 137 37.95 -13.70 -0.07
C GLN A 137 36.72 -13.91 0.81
N ARG A 138 36.91 -14.05 2.12
CA ARG A 138 35.83 -14.14 3.12
C ARG A 138 34.93 -12.89 3.07
N VAL A 139 35.51 -11.70 3.07
CA VAL A 139 34.78 -10.43 2.96
C VAL A 139 33.95 -10.37 1.67
N LYS A 140 34.49 -10.83 0.54
CA LYS A 140 33.74 -10.86 -0.73
C LYS A 140 32.51 -11.78 -0.67
N GLU A 141 32.61 -12.89 0.02
CA GLU A 141 31.48 -13.80 0.19
C GLU A 141 30.38 -13.19 1.06
N ILE A 142 30.75 -12.53 2.17
CA ILE A 142 29.80 -11.80 3.02
C ILE A 142 29.16 -10.64 2.24
N GLN A 143 29.93 -9.89 1.45
CA GLN A 143 29.40 -8.83 0.57
C GLN A 143 28.36 -9.38 -0.41
N LYS A 144 28.60 -10.56 -0.99
CA LYS A 144 27.62 -11.21 -1.86
C LYS A 144 26.30 -11.49 -1.13
N TYR A 145 26.36 -12.02 0.09
CA TYR A 145 25.15 -12.25 0.90
C TYR A 145 24.45 -10.95 1.28
N PHE A 146 25.22 -9.94 1.68
CA PHE A 146 24.66 -8.62 1.97
C PHE A 146 23.92 -8.03 0.77
N HIS A 147 24.54 -8.05 -0.43
CA HIS A 147 23.90 -7.55 -1.64
C HIS A 147 22.65 -8.36 -2.02
N THR A 148 22.64 -9.66 -1.76
CA THR A 148 21.44 -10.48 -1.97
C THR A 148 20.34 -10.08 -0.99
N ALA A 149 20.65 -9.91 0.29
CA ALA A 149 19.69 -9.43 1.30
C ALA A 149 19.20 -8.02 1.00
N GLN A 150 20.10 -7.13 0.54
CA GLN A 150 19.77 -5.75 0.13
C GLN A 150 18.84 -5.72 -1.08
N ALA A 151 19.05 -6.60 -2.07
CA ALA A 151 18.16 -6.71 -3.22
C ALA A 151 16.75 -7.15 -2.80
N ILE A 152 16.63 -8.13 -1.89
CA ILE A 152 15.36 -8.56 -1.30
C ILE A 152 14.69 -7.40 -0.57
N TYR A 153 15.42 -6.74 0.34
CA TYR A 153 14.93 -5.59 1.10
C TYR A 153 14.41 -4.49 0.18
N SER A 154 15.21 -4.11 -0.83
CA SER A 154 14.83 -3.06 -1.78
C SER A 154 13.64 -3.44 -2.67
N ALA A 155 13.50 -4.72 -3.03
CA ALA A 155 12.38 -5.19 -3.83
C ALA A 155 11.05 -5.12 -3.07
N VAL A 156 11.05 -5.35 -1.76
CA VAL A 156 9.86 -5.26 -0.92
C VAL A 156 9.55 -3.81 -0.58
N GLU A 157 10.50 -3.06 -0.03
CA GLU A 157 10.31 -1.65 0.35
C GLU A 157 9.99 -0.76 -0.85
N GLY A 158 10.70 -0.94 -1.98
CA GLY A 158 10.46 -0.20 -3.22
C GLY A 158 9.11 -0.47 -3.87
N SER A 159 8.41 -1.54 -3.47
CA SER A 159 7.08 -1.89 -3.99
C SER A 159 5.94 -1.09 -3.36
N GLY A 160 6.22 -0.24 -2.36
CA GLY A 160 5.18 0.53 -1.66
C GLY A 160 4.12 -0.37 -1.00
N TYR A 161 4.56 -1.39 -0.29
CA TYR A 161 3.74 -2.38 0.45
C TYR A 161 2.93 -3.37 -0.42
N GLN A 162 3.20 -3.44 -1.72
CA GLN A 162 2.55 -4.43 -2.59
C GLN A 162 3.19 -5.81 -2.47
N LYS A 163 4.45 -5.87 -2.07
CA LYS A 163 5.20 -7.12 -1.90
C LYS A 163 5.48 -7.43 -0.44
N GLU A 164 5.71 -8.70 -0.18
CA GLU A 164 6.12 -9.22 1.12
C GLU A 164 7.26 -10.23 0.96
N LEU A 165 8.07 -10.37 1.99
CA LEU A 165 9.04 -11.43 2.11
C LEU A 165 8.43 -12.56 2.96
N VAL A 166 8.45 -13.78 2.44
CA VAL A 166 7.99 -14.97 3.17
C VAL A 166 9.09 -16.03 3.19
N LEU A 167 9.13 -16.74 4.30
CA LEU A 167 9.89 -17.97 4.44
C LEU A 167 8.94 -19.13 4.11
N GLY A 168 9.28 -19.91 3.09
CA GLY A 168 8.45 -21.03 2.63
C GLY A 168 9.18 -22.36 2.73
N THR A 169 8.46 -23.41 3.14
CA THR A 169 8.95 -24.80 3.17
C THR A 169 7.85 -25.78 2.78
N MET A 170 8.12 -27.07 2.80
CA MET A 170 7.20 -28.12 2.36
C MET A 170 6.78 -27.90 0.90
N ILE A 171 7.72 -28.07 0.00
CA ILE A 171 7.53 -27.78 -1.43
C ILE A 171 6.63 -28.85 -2.05
N PHE A 172 5.58 -28.40 -2.74
CA PHE A 172 4.74 -29.22 -3.60
C PHE A 172 5.18 -28.99 -5.06
N GLU A 173 5.52 -30.05 -5.74
CA GLU A 173 6.07 -30.00 -7.10
C GLU A 173 5.44 -31.07 -7.98
N ASN A 174 5.09 -30.69 -9.24
CA ASN A 174 4.67 -31.65 -10.24
C ASN A 174 5.84 -32.16 -11.09
N SER A 175 5.67 -33.33 -11.67
CA SER A 175 6.64 -33.94 -12.58
C SER A 175 7.00 -32.99 -13.73
N PRO A 176 8.27 -32.91 -14.14
CA PRO A 176 8.68 -32.13 -15.30
C PRO A 176 8.09 -32.63 -16.62
N ASP A 177 7.71 -33.92 -16.68
CA ASP A 177 7.20 -34.61 -17.88
C ASP A 177 5.67 -34.60 -17.96
N THR A 178 4.99 -33.95 -17.02
CA THR A 178 3.53 -33.86 -17.01
C THR A 178 3.05 -32.98 -18.18
N ASP A 179 2.03 -33.46 -18.91
CA ASP A 179 1.31 -32.71 -19.97
C ASP A 179 0.55 -31.49 -19.42
N SER A 180 0.56 -31.26 -18.12
CA SER A 180 -0.05 -30.12 -17.46
C SER A 180 0.56 -28.80 -17.96
N LYS A 181 -0.29 -27.88 -18.41
CA LYS A 181 0.10 -26.54 -18.86
C LYS A 181 0.76 -25.72 -17.76
N THR A 182 0.56 -26.08 -16.49
CA THR A 182 1.03 -25.34 -15.33
C THR A 182 2.15 -26.08 -14.62
N LYS A 183 3.37 -25.55 -14.67
CA LYS A 183 4.46 -26.05 -13.83
C LYS A 183 4.31 -25.51 -12.43
N ILE A 184 4.18 -26.43 -11.46
CA ILE A 184 4.01 -26.12 -10.04
C ILE A 184 5.29 -26.53 -9.31
N CYS A 185 5.85 -25.64 -8.55
CA CYS A 185 6.89 -25.85 -7.57
C CYS A 185 6.77 -24.74 -6.53
N TYR A 186 6.00 -24.96 -5.47
CA TYR A 186 5.64 -23.91 -4.53
C TYR A 186 5.53 -24.43 -3.09
N PRO A 187 5.91 -23.65 -2.06
CA PRO A 187 5.78 -24.06 -0.68
C PRO A 187 4.32 -24.19 -0.25
N LEU A 188 4.03 -25.22 0.52
CA LEU A 188 2.75 -25.42 1.19
C LEU A 188 2.70 -24.79 2.58
N LEU A 189 3.84 -24.52 3.20
CA LEU A 189 3.93 -23.83 4.48
C LEU A 189 4.72 -22.55 4.28
N THR A 190 4.11 -21.41 4.60
CA THR A 190 4.75 -20.10 4.50
C THR A 190 4.53 -19.30 5.77
N ARG A 191 5.53 -18.49 6.18
CA ARG A 191 5.40 -17.49 7.22
C ARG A 191 6.04 -16.20 6.76
N ARG A 192 5.40 -15.08 7.04
CA ARG A 192 5.89 -13.75 6.71
C ARG A 192 7.12 -13.41 7.54
N LEU A 193 8.04 -12.67 6.95
CA LEU A 193 9.20 -12.11 7.62
C LEU A 193 9.10 -10.60 7.70
N SER A 194 9.46 -10.06 8.84
CA SER A 194 9.75 -8.64 9.04
C SER A 194 11.19 -8.36 8.63
N MET A 195 11.44 -7.16 8.12
CA MET A 195 12.76 -6.76 7.65
C MET A 195 13.16 -5.45 8.31
N SER A 196 14.41 -5.34 8.74
CA SER A 196 14.98 -4.09 9.23
C SER A 196 16.33 -3.81 8.59
N MET A 197 16.66 -2.53 8.43
CA MET A 197 17.97 -2.07 8.03
C MET A 197 18.45 -1.05 9.07
N GLU A 198 19.48 -1.40 9.80
CA GLU A 198 20.01 -0.62 10.91
C GLU A 198 21.51 -0.36 10.68
N VAL A 199 22.09 0.47 11.54
CA VAL A 199 23.54 0.73 11.52
C VAL A 199 24.16 0.11 12.76
N SER A 200 25.16 -0.74 12.57
CA SER A 200 25.87 -1.39 13.67
C SER A 200 26.70 -0.41 14.51
N VAL A 201 27.18 -0.86 15.66
CA VAL A 201 28.14 -0.11 16.50
C VAL A 201 29.40 0.27 15.73
N ARG A 202 29.75 -0.47 14.68
CA ARG A 202 30.89 -0.20 13.78
C ARG A 202 30.56 0.78 12.65
N ASN A 203 29.36 1.36 12.66
CA ASN A 203 28.85 2.24 11.63
C ASN A 203 28.71 1.57 10.23
N ASN A 204 28.50 0.26 10.21
CA ASN A 204 28.20 -0.49 9.01
C ASN A 204 26.71 -0.80 8.92
N PRO A 205 26.08 -0.82 7.73
CA PRO A 205 24.70 -1.21 7.58
C PRO A 205 24.52 -2.71 7.87
N VAL A 206 23.44 -3.05 8.59
CA VAL A 206 23.03 -4.41 8.93
C VAL A 206 21.62 -4.61 8.40
N ILE A 207 21.40 -5.68 7.66
CA ILE A 207 20.07 -6.10 7.22
C ILE A 207 19.69 -7.34 8.01
N THR A 208 18.50 -7.30 8.63
CA THR A 208 17.98 -8.38 9.45
C THR A 208 16.59 -8.77 8.97
N PHE A 209 16.37 -10.07 8.83
CA PHE A 209 15.07 -10.70 8.58
C PHE A 209 14.68 -11.50 9.81
N THR A 210 13.50 -11.20 10.37
CA THR A 210 12.96 -11.87 11.56
C THR A 210 11.60 -12.46 11.26
N LEU A 211 11.17 -13.45 12.01
CA LEU A 211 9.79 -13.91 11.97
C LEU A 211 8.86 -12.74 12.33
N ASP A 212 7.76 -12.63 11.62
CA ASP A 212 6.73 -11.63 11.93
C ASP A 212 5.79 -12.20 12.99
N ASP A 213 5.82 -11.62 14.21
CA ASP A 213 5.01 -12.06 15.36
C ASP A 213 3.50 -11.89 15.15
N GLU A 214 3.11 -10.97 14.25
CA GLU A 214 1.69 -10.72 13.96
C GLU A 214 1.14 -11.61 12.86
N SER A 215 2.02 -12.32 12.14
CA SER A 215 1.64 -13.15 11.01
C SER A 215 1.83 -14.62 11.36
N PRO A 216 0.74 -15.38 11.52
CA PRO A 216 0.83 -16.82 11.73
C PRO A 216 1.43 -17.53 10.51
N ALA A 217 1.91 -18.74 10.71
CA ALA A 217 2.28 -19.60 9.59
C ALA A 217 1.02 -20.03 8.83
N VAL A 218 1.08 -19.98 7.50
CA VAL A 218 -0.07 -20.22 6.62
C VAL A 218 0.14 -21.49 5.80
N PHE A 219 -0.88 -22.33 5.75
CA PHE A 219 -0.94 -23.46 4.82
C PHE A 219 -1.46 -22.97 3.46
N GLU A 220 -0.61 -23.03 2.43
CA GLU A 220 -0.91 -22.59 1.07
C GLU A 220 -1.61 -23.72 0.28
N SER A 221 -2.93 -23.68 0.20
CA SER A 221 -3.73 -24.68 -0.51
C SER A 221 -3.77 -24.47 -2.04
N LEU A 222 -3.49 -23.26 -2.51
CA LEU A 222 -3.60 -22.89 -3.93
C LEU A 222 -2.77 -23.75 -4.89
N PRO A 223 -1.51 -24.16 -4.58
CA PRO A 223 -0.74 -25.04 -5.46
C PRO A 223 -1.44 -26.35 -5.74
N ILE A 224 -2.04 -26.95 -4.71
CA ILE A 224 -2.76 -28.23 -4.80
C ILE A 224 -4.06 -28.04 -5.59
N LEU A 225 -4.81 -26.96 -5.35
CA LEU A 225 -6.05 -26.68 -6.06
C LEU A 225 -5.84 -26.36 -7.55
N LYS A 226 -4.66 -25.88 -7.93
CA LYS A 226 -4.29 -25.59 -9.33
C LYS A 226 -3.64 -26.76 -10.06
N ALA A 227 -3.44 -27.88 -9.38
CA ALA A 227 -2.80 -29.07 -9.94
C ALA A 227 -3.64 -29.78 -11.01
N GLU A 228 -4.89 -29.36 -11.29
CA GLU A 228 -5.81 -29.94 -12.31
C GLU A 228 -5.82 -31.47 -12.28
N SER A 229 -5.79 -32.05 -11.09
CA SER A 229 -5.67 -33.49 -10.87
C SER A 229 -6.84 -34.03 -10.05
N ASP A 230 -6.97 -35.35 -9.98
CA ASP A 230 -7.96 -36.06 -9.14
C ASP A 230 -7.63 -36.01 -7.63
N LEU A 231 -6.84 -35.02 -7.20
CA LEU A 231 -6.53 -34.83 -5.79
C LEU A 231 -7.81 -34.46 -5.02
N SER A 232 -7.99 -35.09 -3.86
CA SER A 232 -9.21 -34.97 -3.06
C SER A 232 -9.39 -33.57 -2.43
N PRO A 233 -10.33 -32.73 -2.89
CA PRO A 233 -10.59 -31.43 -2.27
C PRO A 233 -11.05 -31.55 -0.81
N ARG A 234 -11.71 -32.67 -0.47
CA ARG A 234 -12.22 -32.92 0.88
C ARG A 234 -11.08 -33.20 1.86
N ALA A 235 -10.08 -33.96 1.43
CA ALA A 235 -8.88 -34.21 2.24
C ALA A 235 -8.10 -32.92 2.52
N LEU A 236 -8.03 -32.02 1.54
CA LEU A 236 -7.39 -30.73 1.68
C LEU A 236 -8.10 -29.85 2.71
N GLN A 237 -9.45 -29.81 2.69
CA GLN A 237 -10.23 -29.05 3.68
C GLN A 237 -10.08 -29.64 5.09
N GLU A 238 -10.04 -30.98 5.21
CA GLU A 238 -9.86 -31.65 6.49
C GLU A 238 -8.45 -31.41 7.06
N PHE A 239 -7.41 -31.50 6.22
CA PHE A 239 -6.04 -31.16 6.61
C PHE A 239 -5.96 -29.72 7.13
N ARG A 240 -6.57 -28.78 6.42
CA ARG A 240 -6.57 -27.37 6.78
C ARG A 240 -7.27 -27.10 8.12
N LYS A 241 -8.41 -27.73 8.38
CA LYS A 241 -9.13 -27.61 9.67
C LYS A 241 -8.33 -28.13 10.85
N ASN A 242 -7.49 -29.13 10.61
CA ASN A 242 -6.68 -29.79 11.64
C ASN A 242 -5.24 -29.24 11.71
N PHE A 243 -4.89 -28.33 10.82
CA PHE A 243 -3.57 -27.71 10.81
C PHE A 243 -3.44 -26.75 12.00
N VAL A 244 -2.55 -27.08 12.93
CA VAL A 244 -2.23 -26.28 14.10
C VAL A 244 -0.82 -25.73 13.92
N GLY A 245 -0.74 -24.47 13.44
CA GLY A 245 0.56 -23.96 13.01
C GLY A 245 0.76 -22.46 13.19
N ASP A 246 -0.04 -21.79 14.02
CA ASP A 246 -0.01 -20.33 14.13
C ASP A 246 1.38 -19.79 14.52
N ASP A 247 2.11 -20.49 15.40
CA ASP A 247 3.45 -20.09 15.87
C ASP A 247 4.59 -20.90 15.28
N VAL A 248 4.35 -21.66 14.20
CA VAL A 248 5.37 -22.54 13.61
C VAL A 248 6.46 -21.73 12.90
N ASN A 249 7.71 -21.96 13.25
CA ASN A 249 8.84 -21.59 12.41
C ASN A 249 8.96 -22.58 11.25
N PRO A 250 8.85 -22.15 9.97
CA PRO A 250 8.97 -23.05 8.82
C PRO A 250 10.32 -23.81 8.74
N LEU A 251 11.35 -23.36 9.44
CA LEU A 251 12.63 -24.04 9.54
C LEU A 251 12.64 -25.14 10.62
N ASP A 252 11.81 -24.99 11.67
CA ASP A 252 11.68 -25.95 12.76
C ASP A 252 10.30 -26.62 12.78
N THR A 253 10.01 -27.39 11.77
CA THR A 253 8.75 -28.13 11.65
C THR A 253 8.72 -29.42 12.46
N VAL A 254 9.88 -29.87 12.94
CA VAL A 254 10.03 -31.14 13.67
C VAL A 254 9.62 -31.00 15.12
N SER A 255 10.08 -29.98 15.83
CA SER A 255 9.78 -29.77 17.26
C SER A 255 8.30 -29.57 17.54
N VAL A 256 7.53 -29.09 16.58
CA VAL A 256 6.09 -28.83 16.69
C VAL A 256 5.23 -29.94 16.09
N GLY A 257 5.83 -31.02 15.55
CA GLY A 257 5.09 -32.16 14.97
C GLY A 257 4.44 -31.87 13.61
N VAL A 258 4.69 -30.71 13.01
CA VAL A 258 4.17 -30.31 11.69
C VAL A 258 4.79 -31.14 10.57
N ASP A 259 6.03 -31.59 10.75
CA ASP A 259 6.74 -32.46 9.80
C ASP A 259 5.96 -33.74 9.52
N GLU A 260 5.42 -34.37 10.56
CA GLU A 260 4.62 -35.59 10.48
C GLU A 260 3.29 -35.36 9.73
N GLN A 261 2.67 -34.21 9.94
CA GLN A 261 1.42 -33.86 9.24
C GLN A 261 1.66 -33.72 7.73
N PHE A 262 2.74 -33.04 7.32
CA PHE A 262 3.08 -32.90 5.90
C PHE A 262 3.57 -34.23 5.26
N LYS A 263 4.20 -35.11 6.01
CA LYS A 263 4.54 -36.47 5.53
C LYS A 263 3.31 -37.32 5.28
N ALA A 264 2.26 -37.11 6.07
CA ALA A 264 0.99 -37.83 5.90
C ALA A 264 0.10 -37.24 4.80
N LEU A 265 0.26 -35.96 4.48
CA LEU A 265 -0.58 -35.23 3.51
C LEU A 265 -0.67 -35.91 2.13
N PRO A 266 0.44 -36.37 1.50
CA PRO A 266 0.38 -37.04 0.20
C PRO A 266 -0.55 -38.25 0.18
N ALA A 267 -0.54 -39.06 1.24
CA ALA A 267 -1.39 -40.24 1.34
C ALA A 267 -2.89 -39.92 1.39
N HIS A 268 -3.23 -38.75 1.90
CA HIS A 268 -4.61 -38.25 1.92
C HIS A 268 -5.04 -37.58 0.60
N LEU A 269 -4.09 -36.99 -0.13
CA LEU A 269 -4.39 -36.32 -1.40
C LEU A 269 -4.68 -37.31 -2.53
N GLY A 270 -3.99 -38.46 -2.58
CA GLY A 270 -4.21 -39.47 -3.59
C GLY A 270 -2.95 -40.26 -3.95
N VAL A 271 -3.09 -41.30 -4.74
CA VAL A 271 -2.00 -42.22 -5.11
C VAL A 271 -0.92 -41.52 -5.95
N GLN A 272 -1.28 -40.48 -6.68
CA GLN A 272 -0.36 -39.73 -7.54
C GLN A 272 0.57 -38.79 -6.80
N CYS A 273 0.43 -38.64 -5.46
CA CYS A 273 1.25 -37.76 -4.65
C CYS A 273 2.07 -38.54 -3.65
N ARG A 274 3.37 -38.28 -3.57
CA ARG A 274 4.29 -38.95 -2.62
C ARG A 274 5.14 -37.93 -1.85
N TRP A 275 5.56 -38.33 -0.66
CA TRP A 275 6.60 -37.65 0.09
C TRP A 275 7.99 -38.08 -0.42
N ALA A 276 8.89 -37.08 -0.59
CA ALA A 276 10.29 -37.36 -0.93
C ALA A 276 11.21 -36.93 0.24
N ASP A 277 11.98 -37.87 0.76
CA ASP A 277 12.94 -37.60 1.82
C ASP A 277 14.18 -36.83 1.31
N ASP A 278 14.59 -37.08 0.05
CA ASP A 278 15.70 -36.39 -0.59
C ASP A 278 15.17 -35.36 -1.62
N PRO A 279 15.31 -34.06 -1.35
CA PRO A 279 14.89 -32.99 -2.28
C PRO A 279 15.63 -32.99 -3.63
N ASN A 280 16.77 -33.71 -3.74
CA ASN A 280 17.56 -33.78 -4.96
C ASN A 280 17.24 -34.99 -5.82
N SER A 281 16.47 -35.96 -5.26
CA SER A 281 16.08 -37.19 -5.95
C SER A 281 14.58 -37.44 -5.75
N LEU A 282 13.76 -36.69 -6.55
CA LEU A 282 12.31 -36.77 -6.45
C LEU A 282 11.81 -38.07 -7.12
N PRO A 283 10.92 -38.84 -6.47
CA PRO A 283 10.45 -40.14 -6.93
C PRO A 283 9.32 -40.02 -7.96
N PHE A 284 9.53 -39.27 -9.04
CA PHE A 284 8.57 -39.22 -10.14
C PHE A 284 8.64 -40.51 -10.95
N ASP A 285 7.49 -41.13 -11.19
CA ASP A 285 7.30 -42.31 -12.01
C ASP A 285 5.93 -42.23 -12.73
N GLU A 286 5.53 -43.32 -13.44
CA GLU A 286 4.25 -43.37 -14.17
C GLU A 286 3.02 -43.18 -13.25
N ASP A 287 3.14 -43.53 -11.97
CA ASP A 287 2.08 -43.44 -10.96
C ASP A 287 2.22 -42.19 -10.07
N THR A 288 3.36 -41.49 -10.09
CA THR A 288 3.68 -40.37 -9.20
C THR A 288 3.85 -39.10 -9.98
N GLU A 289 2.80 -38.29 -10.02
CA GLU A 289 2.76 -37.00 -10.70
C GLU A 289 3.22 -35.84 -9.81
N PHE A 290 2.98 -35.94 -8.51
CA PHE A 290 3.28 -34.92 -7.52
C PHE A 290 4.17 -35.42 -6.40
N CYS A 291 5.05 -34.52 -5.94
CA CYS A 291 5.88 -34.77 -4.77
C CYS A 291 5.79 -33.64 -3.75
N VAL A 292 5.80 -33.99 -2.47
CA VAL A 292 6.00 -33.06 -1.36
C VAL A 292 7.35 -33.37 -0.71
N TYR A 293 8.16 -32.34 -0.49
CA TYR A 293 9.47 -32.49 0.15
C TYR A 293 9.85 -31.25 0.96
N LYS A 294 10.77 -31.43 1.92
CA LYS A 294 11.23 -30.37 2.79
C LYS A 294 12.41 -29.63 2.17
N LYS A 295 12.20 -28.36 1.82
CA LYS A 295 13.24 -27.42 1.38
C LYS A 295 12.80 -25.99 1.65
N ALA A 296 13.68 -25.18 2.23
CA ALA A 296 13.34 -23.81 2.61
C ALA A 296 13.78 -22.78 1.56
N TYR A 297 12.92 -21.79 1.34
CA TYR A 297 13.14 -20.67 0.43
C TYR A 297 12.75 -19.34 1.05
N LEU A 298 13.52 -18.31 0.77
CA LEU A 298 13.13 -16.92 0.94
C LEU A 298 12.46 -16.45 -0.35
N ILE A 299 11.23 -15.99 -0.27
CA ILE A 299 10.40 -15.68 -1.44
C ILE A 299 9.86 -14.26 -1.29
N VAL A 300 10.15 -13.41 -2.28
CA VAL A 300 9.50 -12.11 -2.45
C VAL A 300 8.28 -12.32 -3.34
N ARG A 301 7.10 -12.06 -2.83
CA ARG A 301 5.84 -12.23 -3.56
C ARG A 301 4.93 -11.02 -3.37
N ASP A 302 3.95 -10.86 -4.25
CA ASP A 302 2.88 -9.90 -4.02
C ASP A 302 2.10 -10.31 -2.78
N LYS A 303 1.73 -9.33 -1.93
CA LYS A 303 0.93 -9.59 -0.73
C LYS A 303 -0.32 -10.36 -1.11
N ASN A 304 -0.55 -11.43 -0.38
CA ASN A 304 -1.73 -12.23 -0.59
C ASN A 304 -2.96 -11.47 -0.06
N THR A 305 -3.73 -10.91 -0.98
CA THR A 305 -5.06 -10.33 -0.72
C THR A 305 -6.16 -11.35 -0.99
N ASP A 306 -5.89 -12.63 -0.76
CA ASP A 306 -6.85 -13.69 -0.98
C ASP A 306 -7.89 -13.69 0.14
N LEU A 307 -9.01 -13.06 -0.12
CA LEU A 307 -10.14 -12.94 0.79
C LEU A 307 -11.17 -14.07 0.61
N ARG A 308 -10.81 -15.17 -0.09
CA ARG A 308 -11.76 -16.23 -0.40
C ARG A 308 -12.29 -16.95 0.83
N GLU A 309 -11.45 -17.08 1.84
CA GLU A 309 -11.81 -17.74 3.10
C GLU A 309 -12.75 -16.88 3.92
N GLU A 310 -12.41 -15.63 4.10
CA GLU A 310 -13.25 -14.65 4.78
C GLU A 310 -14.60 -14.49 4.06
N ILE A 311 -14.60 -14.56 2.73
CA ILE A 311 -15.82 -14.54 1.93
C ILE A 311 -16.64 -15.82 2.16
N ASP A 312 -16.01 -17.00 2.21
CA ASP A 312 -16.70 -18.27 2.48
C ASP A 312 -17.28 -18.30 3.89
N ASP A 313 -16.54 -17.90 4.90
CA ASP A 313 -17.00 -17.79 6.29
C ASP A 313 -18.17 -16.80 6.41
N TYR A 314 -18.10 -15.69 5.68
CA TYR A 314 -19.19 -14.72 5.66
C TYR A 314 -20.44 -15.26 4.94
N ILE A 315 -20.27 -15.94 3.81
CA ILE A 315 -21.37 -16.62 3.11
C ILE A 315 -22.04 -17.65 4.01
N ASP A 316 -21.27 -18.46 4.73
CA ASP A 316 -21.82 -19.48 5.63
C ASP A 316 -22.52 -18.84 6.84
N SER A 317 -21.99 -17.74 7.37
CA SER A 317 -22.67 -16.94 8.40
C SER A 317 -24.02 -16.40 7.93
N LEU A 318 -24.11 -15.90 6.69
CA LEU A 318 -25.35 -15.41 6.09
C LEU A 318 -26.36 -16.54 5.87
N LYS A 319 -25.93 -17.73 5.39
CA LYS A 319 -26.79 -18.90 5.18
C LYS A 319 -27.36 -19.44 6.49
N GLU A 320 -26.56 -19.44 7.53
CA GLU A 320 -26.97 -19.91 8.86
C GLU A 320 -27.77 -18.85 9.65
N GLY A 321 -27.87 -17.65 9.13
CA GLY A 321 -28.60 -16.54 9.77
C GLY A 321 -27.92 -16.01 11.04
N ARG A 322 -26.61 -16.23 11.18
CA ARG A 322 -25.79 -15.76 12.30
C ARG A 322 -25.34 -14.31 12.15
N GLY A 323 -25.47 -13.73 10.97
CA GLY A 323 -25.10 -12.35 10.68
C GLY A 323 -26.13 -11.65 9.79
N GLU A 324 -26.23 -10.34 9.94
CA GLU A 324 -26.96 -9.48 9.00
C GLU A 324 -25.96 -8.68 8.16
N PRO A 325 -26.16 -8.56 6.83
CA PRO A 325 -25.31 -7.72 6.01
C PRO A 325 -25.43 -6.25 6.45
N PRO A 326 -24.32 -5.50 6.47
CA PRO A 326 -24.35 -4.07 6.74
C PRO A 326 -25.32 -3.36 5.80
N THR A 327 -26.05 -2.35 6.30
CA THR A 327 -27.09 -1.65 5.55
C THR A 327 -26.58 -1.13 4.20
N HIS A 328 -25.39 -0.52 4.19
CA HIS A 328 -24.78 0.00 2.96
C HIS A 328 -24.46 -1.08 1.92
N VAL A 329 -24.06 -2.29 2.34
CA VAL A 329 -23.83 -3.42 1.42
C VAL A 329 -25.15 -3.89 0.82
N ARG A 330 -26.19 -3.97 1.64
CA ARG A 330 -27.55 -4.31 1.21
C ARG A 330 -28.06 -3.29 0.21
N ASP A 331 -27.91 -2.00 0.51
CA ASP A 331 -28.38 -0.90 -0.34
C ASP A 331 -27.67 -0.88 -1.70
N ILE A 332 -26.34 -1.13 -1.72
CA ILE A 332 -25.56 -1.19 -2.97
C ILE A 332 -25.99 -2.38 -3.84
N ILE A 333 -26.20 -3.56 -3.25
CA ILE A 333 -26.45 -4.80 -4.01
C ILE A 333 -27.92 -4.94 -4.37
N CYS A 334 -28.83 -4.67 -3.44
CA CYS A 334 -30.25 -4.89 -3.61
C CYS A 334 -31.00 -3.63 -4.09
N GLY A 335 -30.32 -2.49 -4.15
CA GLY A 335 -30.90 -1.19 -4.46
C GLY A 335 -31.58 -0.56 -3.26
N VAL A 336 -31.57 0.77 -3.22
CA VAL A 336 -32.30 1.57 -2.24
C VAL A 336 -33.67 1.87 -2.82
N GLU A 337 -34.74 1.56 -2.12
CA GLU A 337 -36.02 2.22 -2.40
C GLU A 337 -35.83 3.71 -2.14
N LYS A 338 -35.75 4.49 -3.22
CA LYS A 338 -35.72 5.96 -3.10
C LYS A 338 -36.98 6.35 -2.36
N LYS A 339 -36.87 6.63 -1.06
CA LYS A 339 -37.93 7.34 -0.35
C LYS A 339 -38.12 8.65 -1.09
N GLU A 340 -39.30 8.83 -1.71
CA GLU A 340 -39.68 10.12 -2.25
C GLU A 340 -39.45 11.15 -1.14
N ARG A 341 -38.64 12.14 -1.42
CA ARG A 341 -38.36 13.25 -0.49
C ARG A 341 -39.73 13.85 -0.18
N ALA A 342 -40.21 13.72 1.05
CA ALA A 342 -41.25 14.58 1.52
C ALA A 342 -40.66 16.00 1.46
N GLU A 343 -41.12 16.81 0.50
CA GLU A 343 -40.84 18.23 0.49
C GLU A 343 -41.36 18.78 1.81
N GLU A 344 -40.41 19.05 2.74
CA GLU A 344 -40.75 19.81 3.94
C GLU A 344 -41.35 21.13 3.46
N SER A 345 -42.60 21.37 3.72
CA SER A 345 -43.27 22.64 3.45
C SER A 345 -42.71 23.70 4.41
N LEU A 346 -41.58 24.30 4.00
CA LEU A 346 -40.95 25.40 4.73
C LEU A 346 -41.79 26.69 4.56
N PRO A 347 -41.82 27.56 5.56
CA PRO A 347 -42.32 28.92 5.37
C PRO A 347 -41.67 29.58 4.16
N PRO A 348 -42.37 30.45 3.40
CA PRO A 348 -41.85 31.06 2.17
C PRO A 348 -40.50 31.76 2.35
N ASP A 349 -40.30 32.44 3.46
CA ASP A 349 -39.04 33.10 3.80
C ASP A 349 -37.88 32.14 4.03
N GLU A 350 -38.13 31.01 4.68
CA GLU A 350 -37.11 29.98 4.91
C GLU A 350 -36.80 29.19 3.63
N ALA A 351 -37.82 29.00 2.79
CA ALA A 351 -37.65 28.38 1.48
C ALA A 351 -36.77 29.25 0.55
N LEU A 352 -36.98 30.55 0.55
CA LEU A 352 -36.15 31.50 -0.20
C LEU A 352 -34.71 31.51 0.31
N ASP A 353 -34.49 31.61 1.62
CA ASP A 353 -33.18 31.61 2.21
C ASP A 353 -32.43 30.31 1.91
N ARG A 354 -33.13 29.15 1.94
CA ARG A 354 -32.58 27.88 1.56
C ARG A 354 -32.15 27.83 0.09
N LYS A 355 -33.00 28.31 -0.81
CA LYS A 355 -32.71 28.40 -2.25
C LYS A 355 -31.51 29.30 -2.52
N LEU A 356 -31.43 30.44 -1.87
CA LEU A 356 -30.30 31.39 -1.99
C LEU A 356 -29.00 30.78 -1.44
N ALA A 357 -29.06 30.02 -0.34
CA ALA A 357 -27.93 29.31 0.22
C ALA A 357 -27.44 28.22 -0.72
N GLU A 358 -28.35 27.43 -1.29
CA GLU A 358 -28.05 26.36 -2.25
C GLU A 358 -27.39 26.96 -3.51
N THR A 359 -27.93 28.04 -4.05
CA THR A 359 -27.35 28.77 -5.22
C THR A 359 -25.98 29.32 -4.93
N ALA A 360 -25.74 29.82 -3.71
CA ALA A 360 -24.43 30.32 -3.29
C ALA A 360 -23.43 29.18 -2.91
N GLY A 361 -23.84 27.94 -2.99
CA GLY A 361 -22.98 26.80 -2.62
C GLY A 361 -22.69 26.70 -1.13
N GLU A 362 -23.65 27.09 -0.27
CA GLU A 362 -23.50 27.05 1.18
C GLU A 362 -24.40 25.97 1.80
N ASP A 363 -23.86 25.29 2.81
CA ASP A 363 -24.65 24.40 3.67
C ASP A 363 -24.22 24.56 5.12
N GLN A 364 -25.17 24.95 5.98
CA GLN A 364 -24.92 25.18 7.40
C GLN A 364 -24.53 23.92 8.18
N ARG A 365 -24.83 22.75 7.64
CA ARG A 365 -24.57 21.44 8.28
C ARG A 365 -23.24 20.81 7.90
N ILE A 366 -22.55 21.36 6.89
CA ILE A 366 -21.29 20.82 6.39
C ILE A 366 -20.14 21.71 6.86
N LEU A 367 -19.16 21.09 7.51
CA LEU A 367 -17.93 21.75 7.99
C LEU A 367 -16.78 21.47 7.03
N LEU A 368 -16.35 22.51 6.32
CA LEU A 368 -15.27 22.44 5.37
C LEU A 368 -14.00 23.07 5.95
N VAL A 369 -12.88 22.35 5.89
CA VAL A 369 -11.55 22.85 6.33
C VAL A 369 -10.75 23.48 5.20
N LYS A 370 -11.19 23.27 3.96
CA LYS A 370 -10.60 23.84 2.75
C LYS A 370 -11.70 24.43 1.87
N PRO A 371 -11.41 25.47 1.07
CA PRO A 371 -12.35 25.98 0.08
C PRO A 371 -12.85 24.85 -0.84
N ALA A 372 -14.13 24.88 -1.16
CA ALA A 372 -14.77 23.92 -2.06
C ALA A 372 -15.61 24.66 -3.10
N ASN A 373 -15.72 24.08 -4.29
CA ASN A 373 -16.66 24.53 -5.31
C ASN A 373 -18.04 23.88 -5.11
N PHE A 374 -18.99 24.26 -5.95
CA PHE A 374 -20.37 23.77 -5.86
C PHE A 374 -20.46 22.25 -5.99
N GLU A 375 -19.77 21.66 -6.96
CA GLU A 375 -19.77 20.21 -7.21
C GLU A 375 -19.21 19.42 -6.02
N GLN A 376 -18.15 19.93 -5.38
CA GLN A 376 -17.54 19.30 -4.20
C GLN A 376 -18.46 19.39 -2.98
N LEU A 377 -19.23 20.47 -2.85
CA LEU A 377 -20.23 20.60 -1.80
C LEU A 377 -21.42 19.66 -2.04
N GLU A 378 -21.84 19.49 -3.30
CA GLU A 378 -22.92 18.59 -3.67
C GLU A 378 -22.58 17.13 -3.29
N ILE A 379 -21.34 16.69 -3.52
CA ILE A 379 -20.86 15.39 -3.04
C ILE A 379 -21.07 15.24 -1.52
N ALA A 380 -20.75 16.28 -0.75
CA ALA A 380 -20.91 16.24 0.70
C ALA A 380 -22.40 16.20 1.13
N ARG A 381 -23.30 16.76 0.35
CA ARG A 381 -24.75 16.72 0.54
C ARG A 381 -25.31 15.33 0.21
N GLU A 382 -24.90 14.77 -0.93
CA GLU A 382 -25.36 13.46 -1.38
C GLU A 382 -24.95 12.36 -0.39
N ILE A 383 -23.70 12.35 0.10
CA ILE A 383 -23.21 11.37 1.08
C ILE A 383 -24.03 11.39 2.40
N ARG A 384 -24.66 12.51 2.74
CA ARG A 384 -25.54 12.58 3.91
C ARG A 384 -26.89 11.95 3.69
N GLN A 385 -27.32 11.84 2.45
CA GLN A 385 -28.66 11.36 2.07
C GLN A 385 -28.61 9.92 1.58
N ASP A 386 -27.55 9.54 0.88
CA ASP A 386 -27.40 8.26 0.23
C ASP A 386 -26.41 7.35 0.97
N SER A 387 -26.68 6.05 0.96
CA SER A 387 -25.83 5.04 1.60
C SER A 387 -24.47 4.86 0.89
N ALA A 388 -24.39 5.22 -0.41
CA ALA A 388 -23.20 5.15 -1.21
C ALA A 388 -23.20 6.21 -2.32
N VAL A 389 -22.06 6.85 -2.53
CA VAL A 389 -21.86 7.86 -3.57
C VAL A 389 -20.59 7.52 -4.34
N VAL A 390 -20.69 7.47 -5.68
CA VAL A 390 -19.56 7.26 -6.58
C VAL A 390 -19.11 8.59 -7.16
N VAL A 391 -17.86 8.97 -6.89
CA VAL A 391 -17.28 10.22 -7.35
C VAL A 391 -16.22 9.96 -8.41
N GLN A 392 -16.47 10.40 -9.64
CA GLN A 392 -15.53 10.33 -10.73
C GLN A 392 -15.04 11.72 -11.12
N GLY A 393 -13.74 11.86 -11.35
CA GLY A 393 -13.16 13.14 -11.79
C GLY A 393 -11.78 12.95 -12.39
N PRO A 394 -11.42 13.71 -13.45
CA PRO A 394 -10.09 13.67 -14.01
C PRO A 394 -9.02 14.18 -13.04
N PRO A 395 -7.72 13.97 -13.32
CA PRO A 395 -6.64 14.57 -12.55
C PRO A 395 -6.79 16.11 -12.46
N GLY A 396 -6.52 16.69 -11.28
CA GLY A 396 -6.56 18.14 -11.08
C GLY A 396 -7.90 18.70 -10.60
N THR A 397 -9.00 17.94 -10.59
CA THR A 397 -10.34 18.40 -10.14
C THR A 397 -10.48 18.59 -8.63
N GLY A 398 -9.43 18.37 -7.86
CA GLY A 398 -9.47 18.55 -6.40
C GLY A 398 -10.02 17.36 -5.61
N LYS A 399 -10.07 16.13 -6.17
CA LYS A 399 -10.56 14.94 -5.46
C LYS A 399 -9.98 14.77 -4.05
N THR A 400 -8.66 14.93 -3.89
CA THR A 400 -8.02 14.83 -2.58
C THR A 400 -8.48 15.94 -1.61
N HIS A 401 -8.75 17.15 -2.10
CA HIS A 401 -9.32 18.23 -1.28
C HIS A 401 -10.73 17.90 -0.82
N THR A 402 -11.56 17.35 -1.71
CA THR A 402 -12.91 16.87 -1.37
C THR A 402 -12.86 15.80 -0.30
N ILE A 403 -11.96 14.80 -0.44
CA ILE A 403 -11.80 13.75 0.56
C ILE A 403 -11.36 14.34 1.91
N VAL A 404 -10.42 15.27 1.95
CA VAL A 404 -9.98 15.96 3.19
C VAL A 404 -11.15 16.70 3.85
N ASN A 405 -11.97 17.40 3.07
CA ASN A 405 -13.15 18.08 3.58
C ASN A 405 -14.18 17.10 4.16
N LEU A 406 -14.48 16.01 3.44
CA LEU A 406 -15.39 14.97 3.91
C LEU A 406 -14.90 14.30 5.20
N LEU A 407 -13.60 13.93 5.26
CA LEU A 407 -13.01 13.34 6.46
C LEU A 407 -13.11 14.29 7.65
N SER A 408 -12.78 15.56 7.45
CA SER A 408 -12.84 16.56 8.51
C SER A 408 -14.26 16.77 9.01
N ASN A 409 -15.24 16.80 8.11
CA ASN A 409 -16.66 16.91 8.46
C ASN A 409 -17.13 15.69 9.25
N PHE A 410 -16.79 14.46 8.81
CA PHE A 410 -17.17 13.24 9.52
C PHE A 410 -16.54 13.14 10.90
N LEU A 411 -15.28 13.54 11.05
CA LEU A 411 -14.61 13.60 12.34
C LEU A 411 -15.28 14.62 13.28
N ALA A 412 -15.71 15.77 12.75
CA ALA A 412 -16.46 16.77 13.53
C ALA A 412 -17.83 16.24 13.98
N GLU A 413 -18.45 15.33 13.19
CA GLU A 413 -19.69 14.61 13.55
C GLU A 413 -19.44 13.43 14.51
N GLY A 414 -18.18 13.19 14.94
CA GLY A 414 -17.82 12.07 15.83
C GLY A 414 -17.81 10.71 15.14
N LYS A 415 -17.81 10.65 13.80
CA LYS A 415 -17.79 9.41 13.05
C LYS A 415 -16.38 8.81 12.98
N ARG A 416 -16.29 7.50 12.99
CA ARG A 416 -15.08 6.76 12.65
C ARG A 416 -15.09 6.45 11.16
N VAL A 417 -13.99 6.79 10.48
CA VAL A 417 -13.88 6.67 9.02
C VAL A 417 -12.71 5.75 8.66
N LEU A 418 -12.98 4.75 7.83
CA LEU A 418 -11.95 3.93 7.20
C LEU A 418 -11.67 4.45 5.79
N VAL A 419 -10.41 4.69 5.49
CA VAL A 419 -9.96 5.09 4.15
C VAL A 419 -9.06 4.00 3.57
N THR A 420 -9.42 3.51 2.39
CA THR A 420 -8.64 2.50 1.67
C THR A 420 -8.19 3.04 0.32
N SER A 421 -7.04 2.58 -0.16
CA SER A 421 -6.52 2.94 -1.47
C SER A 421 -5.72 1.77 -2.07
N ALA A 422 -5.67 1.69 -3.39
CA ALA A 422 -4.79 0.77 -4.09
C ALA A 422 -3.30 1.15 -3.97
N SER A 423 -2.98 2.38 -3.54
CA SER A 423 -1.61 2.88 -3.37
C SER A 423 -1.43 3.47 -1.96
N SER A 424 -0.42 2.98 -1.24
CA SER A 424 0.00 3.54 0.06
C SER A 424 0.42 5.00 -0.06
N HIS A 425 1.10 5.37 -1.15
CA HIS A 425 1.49 6.76 -1.42
C HIS A 425 0.29 7.71 -1.45
N ALA A 426 -0.85 7.29 -2.01
CA ALA A 426 -2.06 8.12 -2.01
C ALA A 426 -2.60 8.38 -0.60
N LEU A 427 -2.49 7.40 0.31
CA LEU A 427 -2.88 7.56 1.72
C LEU A 427 -1.91 8.49 2.47
N THR A 428 -0.61 8.38 2.21
CA THR A 428 0.41 9.29 2.78
C THR A 428 0.15 10.74 2.35
N VAL A 429 -0.05 10.98 1.04
CA VAL A 429 -0.40 12.31 0.52
C VAL A 429 -1.70 12.84 1.11
N LEU A 430 -2.70 11.97 1.32
CA LEU A 430 -3.95 12.36 1.95
C LEU A 430 -3.73 12.81 3.40
N LYS A 431 -2.96 12.04 4.19
CA LYS A 431 -2.61 12.38 5.58
C LYS A 431 -1.88 13.72 5.67
N GLU A 432 -0.89 13.96 4.79
CA GLU A 432 -0.14 15.23 4.73
C GLU A 432 -1.04 16.42 4.41
N LYS A 433 -2.09 16.23 3.61
CA LYS A 433 -3.06 17.28 3.26
C LYS A 433 -4.12 17.52 4.34
N MET A 434 -4.26 16.65 5.32
CA MET A 434 -5.12 16.89 6.49
C MET A 434 -4.58 18.08 7.31
N PRO A 435 -5.47 18.89 7.92
CA PRO A 435 -5.05 19.92 8.86
C PRO A 435 -4.14 19.35 9.96
N ALA A 436 -3.08 20.08 10.32
CA ALA A 436 -2.12 19.64 11.33
C ALA A 436 -2.76 19.28 12.69
N SER A 437 -3.90 19.91 13.02
CA SER A 437 -4.69 19.62 14.21
C SER A 437 -5.40 18.25 14.15
N LEU A 438 -5.74 17.76 12.94
CA LEU A 438 -6.46 16.51 12.72
C LEU A 438 -5.53 15.32 12.37
N GLN A 439 -4.32 15.59 11.88
CA GLN A 439 -3.35 14.53 11.54
C GLN A 439 -3.11 13.52 12.68
N PRO A 440 -3.02 13.92 13.96
CA PRO A 440 -2.86 12.97 15.06
C PRO A 440 -4.03 12.00 15.24
N LEU A 441 -5.22 12.33 14.71
CA LEU A 441 -6.40 11.45 14.74
C LEU A 441 -6.38 10.40 13.60
N CYS A 442 -5.45 10.56 12.64
CA CYS A 442 -5.31 9.66 11.51
C CYS A 442 -4.35 8.52 11.88
N ASN A 443 -4.90 7.35 12.14
CA ASN A 443 -4.12 6.14 12.34
C ASN A 443 -3.84 5.49 10.97
N THR A 444 -2.57 5.32 10.60
CA THR A 444 -2.16 4.73 9.33
C THR A 444 -1.61 3.32 9.58
N MET A 445 -2.21 2.32 8.93
CA MET A 445 -1.69 0.94 8.93
C MET A 445 -0.66 0.70 7.82
N ILE A 446 -0.01 1.79 7.36
CA ILE A 446 0.95 1.77 6.26
C ILE A 446 2.38 1.72 6.81
N GLU A 447 2.57 2.23 8.01
CA GLU A 447 3.87 2.42 8.67
C GLU A 447 4.16 1.24 9.63
N ASP A 448 5.44 1.00 9.91
CA ASP A 448 5.89 -0.02 10.85
C ASP A 448 5.23 0.14 12.22
N LYS A 449 5.12 -0.98 12.98
CA LYS A 449 4.61 -1.02 14.37
C LYS A 449 5.15 0.12 15.24
N ARG A 450 6.43 0.48 15.09
CA ARG A 450 7.08 1.57 15.84
C ARG A 450 6.45 2.94 15.60
N ASP A 451 5.91 3.19 14.42
CA ASP A 451 5.23 4.45 14.10
C ASP A 451 3.78 4.45 14.57
N LEU A 452 3.13 3.29 14.58
CA LEU A 452 1.82 3.08 15.22
C LEU A 452 1.89 3.34 16.74
N GLU A 453 2.92 2.82 17.42
CA GLU A 453 3.14 3.06 18.86
C GLU A 453 3.43 4.53 19.14
N LYS A 454 4.28 5.18 18.34
CA LYS A 454 4.55 6.62 18.46
C LYS A 454 3.30 7.46 18.23
N THR A 455 2.50 7.11 17.21
CA THR A 455 1.26 7.82 16.87
C THR A 455 0.23 7.65 17.99
N SER A 456 0.03 6.42 18.50
CA SER A 456 -0.88 6.14 19.60
C SER A 456 -0.43 6.81 20.89
N THR A 457 0.86 6.76 21.23
CA THR A 457 1.42 7.44 22.41
C THR A 457 1.27 8.95 22.31
N SER A 458 1.53 9.55 21.14
CA SER A 458 1.32 10.98 20.89
C SER A 458 -0.16 11.37 21.03
N LEU A 459 -1.07 10.52 20.57
CA LEU A 459 -2.52 10.71 20.66
C LEU A 459 -2.99 10.67 22.12
N VAL A 460 -2.56 9.66 22.88
CA VAL A 460 -2.87 9.52 24.31
C VAL A 460 -2.34 10.71 25.09
N THR A 461 -1.10 11.14 24.84
CA THR A 461 -0.50 12.31 25.50
C THR A 461 -1.31 13.57 25.23
N LYS A 462 -1.66 13.86 23.97
CA LYS A 462 -2.48 15.01 23.62
C LYS A 462 -3.89 14.96 24.20
N LEU A 463 -4.53 13.79 24.21
CA LEU A 463 -5.85 13.61 24.83
C LEU A 463 -5.79 13.84 26.35
N THR A 464 -4.70 13.45 26.99
CA THR A 464 -4.52 13.63 28.44
C THR A 464 -4.26 15.10 28.82
N GLU A 465 -3.64 15.88 27.91
CA GLU A 465 -3.39 17.32 28.10
C GLU A 465 -4.66 18.17 27.89
N LEU A 466 -5.65 17.67 27.15
CA LEU A 466 -6.87 18.39 26.86
C LEU A 466 -7.90 18.25 27.98
N LYS A 467 -8.12 19.34 28.72
CA LYS A 467 -9.20 19.40 29.72
C LYS A 467 -10.57 19.52 29.02
N GLU A 468 -11.48 18.63 29.33
CA GLU A 468 -12.83 18.56 28.75
C GLU A 468 -13.59 19.91 28.86
N SER A 469 -13.45 20.60 30.00
CA SER A 469 -14.06 21.92 30.22
C SER A 469 -13.54 22.98 29.26
N THR A 470 -12.24 22.95 28.95
CA THR A 470 -11.62 23.88 28.00
C THR A 470 -12.07 23.62 26.58
N LEU A 471 -12.20 22.34 26.20
CA LEU A 471 -12.70 21.94 24.89
C LEU A 471 -14.16 22.35 24.70
N LYS A 472 -15.02 22.04 25.67
CA LYS A 472 -16.43 22.46 25.62
C LYS A 472 -16.58 23.96 25.44
N ARG A 473 -15.85 24.76 26.23
CA ARG A 473 -15.89 26.23 26.07
C ARG A 473 -15.47 26.67 24.67
N ARG A 474 -14.35 26.15 24.14
CA ARG A 474 -13.88 26.49 22.79
C ARG A 474 -14.85 26.08 21.68
N ILE A 475 -15.53 24.94 21.85
CA ILE A 475 -16.56 24.49 20.90
C ILE A 475 -17.73 25.48 20.94
N THR A 476 -18.24 25.85 22.13
CA THR A 476 -19.34 26.79 22.27
C THR A 476 -19.00 28.16 21.68
N GLU A 477 -17.81 28.72 22.00
CA GLU A 477 -17.33 29.98 21.45
C GLU A 477 -17.27 29.91 19.90
N ALA A 478 -16.71 28.84 19.33
CA ALA A 478 -16.63 28.66 17.87
C ALA A 478 -18.00 28.47 17.20
N GLU A 479 -18.94 27.82 17.87
CA GLU A 479 -20.32 27.67 17.38
C GLU A 479 -21.07 29.02 17.41
N GLU A 480 -20.90 29.80 18.45
CA GLU A 480 -21.47 31.18 18.55
C GLU A 480 -20.91 32.06 17.44
N ASP A 481 -19.60 32.11 17.25
CA ASP A 481 -18.94 32.86 16.17
C ASP A 481 -19.45 32.41 14.79
N ARG A 482 -19.57 31.12 14.57
CA ARG A 482 -20.08 30.56 13.32
C ARG A 482 -21.52 30.99 13.05
N VAL A 483 -22.40 30.88 14.04
CA VAL A 483 -23.80 31.30 13.91
C VAL A 483 -23.88 32.82 13.59
N GLU A 484 -23.07 33.66 14.24
CA GLU A 484 -23.02 35.08 13.95
C GLU A 484 -22.60 35.36 12.50
N ILE A 485 -21.54 34.68 12.02
CA ILE A 485 -21.05 34.84 10.63
C ILE A 485 -22.12 34.40 9.63
N LEU A 486 -22.77 33.24 9.87
CA LEU A 486 -23.83 32.71 9.00
C LEU A 486 -25.04 33.66 8.94
N ASN A 487 -25.41 34.28 10.07
CA ASN A 487 -26.50 35.25 10.10
C ASN A 487 -26.13 36.52 9.32
N LYS A 488 -24.90 37.03 9.44
CA LYS A 488 -24.43 38.17 8.64
C LYS A 488 -24.44 37.84 7.15
N LEU A 489 -23.99 36.63 6.79
CA LEU A 489 -23.98 36.17 5.41
C LEU A 489 -25.40 36.08 4.83
N ARG A 490 -26.34 35.50 5.60
CA ARG A 490 -27.76 35.41 5.25
C ARG A 490 -28.37 36.77 5.00
N GLN A 491 -28.13 37.74 5.91
CA GLN A 491 -28.60 39.11 5.77
C GLN A 491 -28.04 39.79 4.53
N SER A 492 -26.73 39.63 4.28
CA SER A 492 -26.07 40.21 3.11
C SER A 492 -26.59 39.65 1.80
N ARG A 493 -26.83 38.31 1.74
CA ARG A 493 -27.42 37.65 0.56
C ARG A 493 -28.85 38.15 0.31
N ARG A 494 -29.65 38.23 1.36
CA ARG A 494 -31.02 38.72 1.25
C ARG A 494 -31.06 40.16 0.75
N ALA A 495 -30.22 41.03 1.30
CA ALA A 495 -30.10 42.41 0.84
C ALA A 495 -29.64 42.50 -0.62
N LEU A 496 -28.69 41.65 -1.04
CA LEU A 496 -28.25 41.58 -2.44
C LEU A 496 -29.40 41.09 -3.35
N TYR A 497 -30.12 40.03 -2.95
CA TYR A 497 -31.27 39.54 -3.70
C TYR A 497 -32.35 40.59 -3.86
N GLU A 498 -32.73 41.27 -2.77
CA GLU A 498 -33.73 42.36 -2.78
C GLU A 498 -33.28 43.54 -3.67
N ALA A 499 -31.98 43.89 -3.65
CA ALA A 499 -31.45 44.92 -4.52
C ALA A 499 -31.50 44.52 -6.00
N LEU A 500 -31.16 43.24 -6.32
CA LEU A 500 -31.25 42.73 -7.69
C LEU A 500 -32.70 42.64 -8.20
N GLU A 501 -33.62 42.20 -7.34
CA GLU A 501 -35.05 42.18 -7.69
C GLU A 501 -35.60 43.62 -7.87
N ALA A 502 -35.21 44.56 -7.01
CA ALA A 502 -35.58 45.96 -7.17
C ALA A 502 -35.03 46.57 -8.47
N GLU A 503 -33.80 46.20 -8.84
CA GLU A 503 -33.19 46.62 -10.12
C GLU A 503 -33.98 46.02 -11.30
N LYS A 504 -34.26 44.72 -11.25
CA LYS A 504 -35.07 44.01 -12.25
C LYS A 504 -36.45 44.61 -12.41
N CYS A 505 -37.14 44.96 -11.29
CA CYS A 505 -38.42 45.63 -11.30
C CYS A 505 -38.34 47.02 -11.97
N LYS A 506 -37.26 47.79 -11.77
CA LYS A 506 -37.08 49.06 -12.46
C LYS A 506 -37.08 48.93 -13.97
N TYR A 507 -36.47 47.88 -14.48
CA TYR A 507 -36.45 47.59 -15.93
C TYR A 507 -37.73 46.96 -16.44
N SER A 508 -38.44 46.17 -15.63
CA SER A 508 -39.72 45.57 -16.00
C SER A 508 -40.88 46.56 -15.97
N ASP A 509 -40.82 47.59 -15.10
CA ASP A 509 -41.83 48.65 -15.02
C ASP A 509 -41.69 49.71 -16.14
N HIS A 510 -40.61 49.65 -16.93
CA HIS A 510 -40.42 50.48 -18.11
C HIS A 510 -40.46 49.60 -19.37
N PRO A 511 -41.66 49.40 -19.96
CA PRO A 511 -41.77 48.61 -21.17
C PRO A 511 -40.99 49.27 -22.32
N ILE A 512 -40.30 48.41 -23.12
CA ILE A 512 -39.61 48.84 -24.33
C ILE A 512 -40.65 48.99 -25.43
N ALA A 513 -40.90 50.24 -25.90
CA ALA A 513 -41.79 50.45 -27.00
C ALA A 513 -41.05 50.23 -28.35
N TYR A 514 -41.47 49.23 -29.09
CA TYR A 514 -40.97 48.92 -30.45
C TYR A 514 -42.13 48.69 -31.39
N ASN A 515 -42.12 49.37 -32.53
CA ASN A 515 -43.20 49.31 -33.53
C ASN A 515 -44.63 49.63 -33.00
N ASN A 516 -44.79 50.53 -32.07
CA ASN A 516 -46.02 50.88 -31.36
C ASN A 516 -46.57 49.79 -30.41
N GLU A 517 -45.78 48.79 -30.08
CA GLU A 517 -46.09 47.79 -29.06
C GLU A 517 -45.12 47.94 -27.90
N GLU A 518 -45.58 47.70 -26.68
CA GLU A 518 -44.81 47.76 -25.44
C GLU A 518 -44.44 46.31 -25.02
N TYR A 519 -43.14 46.07 -24.86
CA TYR A 519 -42.61 44.78 -24.45
C TYR A 519 -41.94 44.90 -23.08
N LYS A 520 -42.17 43.92 -22.20
CA LYS A 520 -41.40 43.82 -20.98
C LYS A 520 -40.05 43.16 -21.25
N LEU A 521 -39.04 43.54 -20.48
CA LEU A 521 -37.65 43.05 -20.68
C LEU A 521 -37.55 41.52 -20.53
N ASP A 522 -38.29 40.96 -19.59
CA ASP A 522 -38.38 39.51 -19.36
C ASP A 522 -39.09 38.79 -20.51
N GLU A 523 -40.17 39.35 -21.04
CA GLU A 523 -40.87 38.82 -22.24
C GLU A 523 -39.95 38.87 -23.48
N LEU A 524 -39.18 39.94 -23.61
CA LEU A 524 -38.21 40.07 -24.71
C LEU A 524 -37.05 39.06 -24.57
N ALA A 525 -36.52 38.85 -23.35
CA ALA A 525 -35.48 37.88 -23.07
C ALA A 525 -35.97 36.43 -23.29
N GLN A 526 -37.19 36.14 -22.90
CA GLN A 526 -37.81 34.85 -23.16
C GLN A 526 -38.05 34.63 -24.67
N TRP A 527 -38.54 35.64 -25.36
CA TRP A 527 -38.71 35.58 -26.81
C TRP A 527 -37.39 35.37 -27.55
N LEU A 528 -36.30 36.05 -27.14
CA LEU A 528 -34.96 35.83 -27.68
C LEU A 528 -34.48 34.41 -27.44
N HIS A 529 -34.72 33.86 -26.26
CA HIS A 529 -34.33 32.50 -25.94
C HIS A 529 -35.13 31.45 -26.76
N GLU A 530 -36.42 31.69 -26.97
CA GLU A 530 -37.29 30.79 -27.75
C GLU A 530 -37.04 30.92 -29.28
N ASN A 531 -36.44 32.02 -29.73
CA ASN A 531 -36.17 32.34 -31.12
C ASN A 531 -34.69 32.54 -31.42
N ASP A 532 -33.83 31.82 -30.71
CA ASP A 532 -32.36 31.90 -30.81
C ASP A 532 -31.85 31.72 -32.25
N ASP A 533 -32.48 30.78 -32.98
CA ASP A 533 -32.19 30.51 -34.42
C ASP A 533 -32.52 31.69 -35.34
N THR A 534 -33.39 32.66 -34.92
CA THR A 534 -33.77 33.85 -35.70
C THR A 534 -33.03 35.09 -35.26
N ALA A 535 -32.33 35.07 -34.11
CA ALA A 535 -31.55 36.17 -33.59
C ALA A 535 -30.27 36.47 -34.41
N ASP A 536 -29.84 35.53 -35.25
CA ASP A 536 -28.72 35.71 -36.21
C ASP A 536 -28.98 36.75 -37.31
N ILE A 537 -30.14 37.43 -37.28
CA ILE A 537 -30.45 38.55 -38.18
C ILE A 537 -29.70 39.83 -37.75
N ILE A 538 -29.19 39.90 -36.51
CA ILE A 538 -28.35 41.02 -36.08
C ILE A 538 -26.91 40.73 -36.55
N PRO A 539 -26.37 41.47 -37.51
CA PRO A 539 -25.03 41.20 -38.03
C PRO A 539 -23.96 41.46 -36.96
N GLY A 540 -23.37 40.39 -36.43
CA GLY A 540 -22.09 40.32 -35.74
C GLY A 540 -21.91 41.23 -34.51
N PRO A 541 -20.80 41.08 -33.82
CA PRO A 541 -20.55 41.90 -32.62
C PRO A 541 -20.50 43.38 -32.99
N VAL A 542 -21.41 44.15 -32.43
CA VAL A 542 -21.39 45.62 -32.54
C VAL A 542 -20.12 46.11 -31.87
N SER A 543 -19.12 46.50 -32.65
CA SER A 543 -17.86 47.03 -32.14
C SER A 543 -18.04 48.45 -31.66
N GLY A 544 -17.82 48.71 -30.39
CA GLY A 544 -17.82 50.01 -29.82
C GLY A 544 -19.22 50.61 -29.53
N ASN A 545 -19.27 51.85 -29.15
CA ASN A 545 -20.47 52.59 -28.75
C ASN A 545 -21.43 52.95 -29.90
N VAL A 546 -21.46 52.15 -30.95
CA VAL A 546 -22.36 52.43 -32.10
C VAL A 546 -23.59 51.57 -31.92
N VAL A 547 -24.65 52.18 -31.46
CA VAL A 547 -25.98 51.56 -31.45
C VAL A 547 -26.46 51.56 -32.90
N PRO A 548 -26.80 50.41 -33.49
CA PRO A 548 -27.22 50.33 -34.91
C PRO A 548 -28.62 50.89 -35.14
N LEU A 549 -29.19 51.57 -34.16
CA LEU A 549 -30.51 52.16 -34.23
C LEU A 549 -30.43 53.69 -34.45
N ASP A 550 -31.33 54.24 -35.23
CA ASP A 550 -31.47 55.65 -35.47
C ASP A 550 -31.61 56.41 -34.13
N ARG A 551 -31.11 57.67 -34.04
CA ARG A 551 -31.16 58.50 -32.82
C ARG A 551 -32.55 58.61 -32.20
N ARG A 552 -33.62 58.32 -32.96
CA ARG A 552 -35.00 58.30 -32.44
C ARG A 552 -35.31 57.04 -31.69
N SER A 553 -34.58 55.94 -31.96
CA SER A 553 -34.71 54.64 -31.27
C SER A 553 -33.90 54.63 -29.98
N ASP A 554 -32.84 55.48 -29.88
CA ASP A 554 -32.00 55.58 -28.67
C ASP A 554 -32.75 56.16 -27.43
N GLN A 555 -33.97 56.72 -27.63
CA GLN A 555 -34.81 57.20 -26.51
C GLN A 555 -35.76 56.11 -25.96
N VAL A 556 -35.68 54.91 -26.53
CA VAL A 556 -36.59 53.78 -26.19
C VAL A 556 -35.85 52.58 -25.56
N LEU A 557 -34.52 52.63 -25.51
CA LEU A 557 -33.69 51.62 -24.78
C LEU A 557 -33.24 52.17 -23.42
#